data_a399f34c8fe32b0feac63b806b7fa194
#
_entry.id   a399f34c8fe32b0feac63b806b7fa194
#
_cell.length_a   1.000
_cell.length_b   1.000
_cell.length_c   1.000
_cell.angle_alpha   90.00
_cell.angle_beta   90.00
_cell.angle_gamma   90.00
#
_symmetry.space_group_name_H-M   'P 1'
#
loop_
_entity.id
_entity.type
_entity.pdbx_description
1 polymer ?
#
loop_
_entity_poly.entity_id
_entity_poly.type
_entity_poly.pdbx_seq_one_letter_code
_entity_poly.pdbx_strand_id
1 'polypeptide(L)'
;LVAMLSMTTAFAEGEKATNANNVEAYELNINMNKLYVALDLANDQKEAVADIHHTFASELMFAAQYANNDRKALVERAIENDVKWMRYVLNDKQFRTYLTLLNTTLNNRGIRE
;
A
#
# COMPACT_ATOMS: atom_id res chain seq x y z
N LEU A 1 16.84 -3.39 13.21
CA LEU A 1 16.12 -4.65 12.96
C LEU A 1 14.83 -4.70 13.74
N VAL A 2 14.90 -4.44 15.05
CA VAL A 2 13.71 -4.43 15.91
C VAL A 2 12.74 -3.34 15.45
N ALA A 3 13.25 -2.18 15.09
CA ALA A 3 12.43 -1.07 14.60
C ALA A 3 11.72 -1.44 13.30
N MET A 4 12.40 -2.17 12.42
CA MET A 4 11.79 -2.63 11.17
C MET A 4 10.62 -3.58 11.40
N LEU A 5 10.79 -4.50 12.32
CA LEU A 5 9.71 -5.43 12.70
C LEU A 5 8.52 -4.66 13.28
N SER A 6 8.79 -3.67 14.12
CA SER A 6 7.73 -2.85 14.72
C SER A 6 6.95 -2.08 13.67
N MET A 7 7.65 -1.52 12.68
CA MET A 7 6.99 -0.80 11.58
C MET A 7 6.11 -1.74 10.76
N THR A 8 6.63 -2.90 10.40
CA THR A 8 5.88 -3.88 9.62
C THR A 8 4.64 -4.33 10.38
N THR A 9 4.79 -4.59 11.68
CA THR A 9 3.66 -4.98 12.53
C THR A 9 2.61 -3.88 12.59
N ALA A 10 3.04 -2.62 12.75
CA ALA A 10 2.11 -1.50 12.83
C ALA A 10 1.32 -1.33 11.54
N PHE A 11 1.95 -1.52 10.38
CA PHE A 11 1.28 -1.43 9.10
C PHE A 11 0.31 -2.60 8.90
N ALA A 12 0.75 -3.80 9.23
CA ALA A 12 -0.03 -5.02 9.03
C ALA A 12 -1.10 -5.25 10.10
N GLU A 13 -1.12 -4.43 11.16
CA GLU A 13 -2.02 -4.62 12.30
C GLU A 13 -3.48 -4.60 11.92
N GLY A 14 -3.84 -3.81 10.90
CA GLY A 14 -5.19 -3.76 10.36
C GLY A 14 -5.44 -4.79 9.26
N GLU A 15 -4.44 -5.59 8.92
CA GLU A 15 -4.53 -6.53 7.83
C GLU A 15 -5.16 -7.84 8.27
N LYS A 16 -5.98 -8.39 7.39
CA LYS A 16 -6.44 -9.78 7.52
C LYS A 16 -5.93 -10.54 6.31
N ALA A 17 -5.40 -11.73 6.53
CA ALA A 17 -5.03 -12.58 5.41
C ALA A 17 -6.29 -12.93 4.63
N THR A 18 -6.37 -12.50 3.39
CA THR A 18 -7.53 -12.73 2.53
C THR A 18 -7.08 -13.31 1.20
N ASN A 19 -8.04 -13.93 0.53
CA ASN A 19 -7.81 -14.50 -0.79
C ASN A 19 -7.99 -13.41 -1.84
N ALA A 20 -7.06 -13.32 -2.80
CA ALA A 20 -7.13 -12.33 -3.88
C ALA A 20 -8.38 -12.47 -4.76
N ASN A 21 -9.08 -13.61 -4.70
CA ASN A 21 -10.34 -13.79 -5.41
C ASN A 21 -11.51 -13.08 -4.73
N ASN A 22 -11.32 -12.66 -3.50
CA ASN A 22 -12.32 -11.94 -2.73
C ASN A 22 -12.12 -10.43 -2.94
N VAL A 23 -13.18 -9.72 -3.32
CA VAL A 23 -13.14 -8.29 -3.53
C VAL A 23 -12.62 -7.55 -2.30
N GLU A 24 -12.92 -8.05 -1.10
CA GLU A 24 -12.46 -7.45 0.15
C GLU A 24 -10.93 -7.36 0.25
N ALA A 25 -10.22 -8.28 -0.42
CA ALA A 25 -8.76 -8.26 -0.43
C ALA A 25 -8.21 -6.96 -1.03
N TYR A 26 -8.99 -6.33 -1.91
CA TYR A 26 -8.59 -5.11 -2.61
C TYR A 26 -9.01 -3.83 -1.89
N GLU A 27 -9.69 -3.97 -0.76
CA GLU A 27 -10.13 -2.84 0.05
C GLU A 27 -9.02 -2.45 1.02
N LEU A 28 -8.26 -1.44 0.64
CA LEU A 28 -7.03 -1.10 1.34
C LEU A 28 -7.24 -0.03 2.40
N ASN A 29 -7.88 -0.42 3.48
CA ASN A 29 -8.10 0.44 4.65
C ASN A 29 -6.94 0.27 5.62
N ILE A 30 -6.08 1.26 5.72
CA ILE A 30 -4.96 1.24 6.64
C ILE A 30 -5.05 2.41 7.61
N ASN A 31 -4.35 2.28 8.74
CA ASN A 31 -4.26 3.37 9.70
C ASN A 31 -3.21 4.38 9.20
N MET A 32 -3.68 5.50 8.66
CA MET A 32 -2.78 6.50 8.09
C MET A 32 -1.85 7.11 9.13
N ASN A 33 -2.30 7.29 10.37
CA ASN A 33 -1.44 7.83 11.42
C ASN A 33 -0.26 6.91 11.70
N LYS A 34 -0.48 5.60 11.71
CA LYS A 34 0.60 4.63 11.87
C LYS A 34 1.56 4.66 10.69
N LEU A 35 1.04 4.85 9.49
CA LEU A 35 1.88 4.98 8.31
C LEU A 35 2.75 6.24 8.40
N TYR A 36 2.18 7.36 8.81
CA TYR A 36 2.93 8.61 8.97
C TYR A 36 4.09 8.43 9.94
N VAL A 37 3.85 7.76 11.06
CA VAL A 37 4.88 7.51 12.06
C VAL A 37 5.95 6.54 11.52
N ALA A 38 5.51 5.48 10.86
CA ALA A 38 6.43 4.47 10.33
C ALA A 38 7.39 5.05 9.29
N LEU A 39 6.92 6.01 8.51
CA LEU A 39 7.75 6.67 7.49
C LEU A 39 8.42 7.94 8.01
N ASP A 40 8.08 8.40 9.21
CA ASP A 40 8.61 9.64 9.79
C ASP A 40 8.37 10.82 8.83
N LEU A 41 7.11 11.01 8.45
CA LEU A 41 6.73 12.02 7.46
C LEU A 41 6.68 13.43 8.05
N ALA A 42 7.17 14.40 7.27
CA ALA A 42 6.94 15.81 7.54
C ALA A 42 5.48 16.16 7.25
N ASN A 43 4.99 17.28 7.78
CA ASN A 43 3.59 17.65 7.64
C ASN A 43 3.15 17.81 6.18
N ASP A 44 4.00 18.37 5.34
CA ASP A 44 3.71 18.53 3.91
C ASP A 44 3.66 17.19 3.19
N GLN A 45 4.46 16.22 3.63
CA GLN A 45 4.44 14.88 3.06
C GLN A 45 3.16 14.11 3.43
N LYS A 46 2.63 14.33 4.61
CA LYS A 46 1.45 13.61 5.09
C LYS A 46 0.26 13.77 4.15
N GLU A 47 -0.01 15.00 3.74
CA GLU A 47 -1.12 15.28 2.84
C GLU A 47 -0.92 14.61 1.48
N ALA A 48 0.27 14.73 0.92
CA ALA A 48 0.59 14.13 -0.36
C ALA A 48 0.50 12.61 -0.31
N VAL A 49 1.02 11.99 0.75
CA VAL A 49 0.97 10.53 0.93
C VAL A 49 -0.49 10.07 1.07
N ALA A 50 -1.30 10.81 1.81
CA ALA A 50 -2.71 10.47 1.97
C ALA A 50 -3.45 10.51 0.63
N ASP A 51 -3.19 11.52 -0.18
CA ASP A 51 -3.82 11.65 -1.50
C ASP A 51 -3.39 10.51 -2.44
N ILE A 52 -2.11 10.19 -2.44
CA ILE A 52 -1.58 9.09 -3.27
C ILE A 52 -2.19 7.76 -2.82
N HIS A 53 -2.24 7.53 -1.51
CA HIS A 53 -2.83 6.29 -0.97
C HIS A 53 -4.31 6.20 -1.35
N HIS A 54 -5.05 7.28 -1.23
CA HIS A 54 -6.46 7.29 -1.56
C HIS A 54 -6.70 6.93 -3.03
N THR A 55 -5.89 7.48 -3.92
CA THR A 55 -5.95 7.17 -5.34
C THR A 55 -5.64 5.69 -5.59
N PHE A 56 -4.58 5.20 -4.95
CA PHE A 56 -4.18 3.79 -5.07
C PHE A 56 -5.29 2.85 -4.61
N ALA A 57 -5.88 3.14 -3.45
CA ALA A 57 -6.97 2.34 -2.91
C ALA A 57 -8.17 2.31 -3.86
N SER A 58 -8.49 3.46 -4.45
CA SER A 58 -9.58 3.55 -5.43
C SER A 58 -9.29 2.73 -6.68
N GLU A 59 -8.07 2.77 -7.16
CA GLU A 59 -7.66 2.01 -8.35
C GLU A 59 -7.70 0.51 -8.09
N LEU A 60 -7.32 0.07 -6.88
CA LEU A 60 -7.42 -1.34 -6.52
C LEU A 60 -8.87 -1.80 -6.46
N MET A 61 -9.76 -1.00 -5.91
CA MET A 61 -11.18 -1.35 -5.87
C MET A 61 -11.79 -1.40 -7.27
N PHE A 62 -11.35 -0.52 -8.15
CA PHE A 62 -11.76 -0.57 -9.56
C PHE A 62 -11.28 -1.87 -10.22
N ALA A 63 -10.03 -2.24 -9.99
CA ALA A 63 -9.46 -3.47 -10.53
C ALA A 63 -10.21 -4.71 -10.04
N ALA A 64 -10.67 -4.68 -8.80
CA ALA A 64 -11.38 -5.81 -8.18
C ALA A 64 -12.68 -6.17 -8.90
N GLN A 65 -13.24 -5.24 -9.67
CA GLN A 65 -14.49 -5.47 -10.42
C GLN A 65 -14.26 -6.25 -11.70
N TYR A 66 -13.03 -6.44 -12.10
CA TYR A 66 -12.65 -7.20 -13.28
C TYR A 66 -12.22 -8.61 -12.87
N ALA A 67 -11.98 -9.47 -13.84
CA ALA A 67 -11.58 -10.85 -13.57
C ALA A 67 -10.29 -11.19 -14.30
N ASN A 68 -9.58 -12.17 -13.77
CA ASN A 68 -8.43 -12.79 -14.42
C ASN A 68 -7.35 -11.79 -14.87
N ASN A 69 -7.00 -11.85 -16.14
CA ASN A 69 -5.90 -11.05 -16.69
C ASN A 69 -6.17 -9.54 -16.66
N ASP A 70 -7.42 -9.13 -16.82
CA ASP A 70 -7.78 -7.71 -16.75
C ASP A 70 -7.54 -7.16 -15.36
N ARG A 71 -7.96 -7.90 -14.34
CA ARG A 71 -7.71 -7.52 -12.95
C ARG A 71 -6.22 -7.41 -12.68
N LYS A 72 -5.45 -8.41 -13.11
CA LYS A 72 -4.01 -8.43 -12.89
C LYS A 72 -3.33 -7.21 -13.54
N ALA A 73 -3.70 -6.89 -14.76
CA ALA A 73 -3.14 -5.75 -15.47
C ALA A 73 -3.46 -4.42 -14.77
N LEU A 74 -4.70 -4.27 -14.30
CA LEU A 74 -5.12 -3.06 -13.60
C LEU A 74 -4.45 -2.93 -12.24
N VAL A 75 -4.27 -4.03 -11.53
CA VAL A 75 -3.56 -4.04 -10.25
C VAL A 75 -2.11 -3.60 -10.45
N GLU A 76 -1.43 -4.17 -11.45
CA GLU A 76 -0.03 -3.80 -11.72
C GLU A 76 0.09 -2.33 -12.08
N ARG A 77 -0.84 -1.80 -12.86
CA ARG A 77 -0.84 -0.38 -13.20
C ARG A 77 -1.04 0.49 -11.96
N ALA A 78 -1.95 0.10 -11.08
CA ALA A 78 -2.18 0.82 -9.83
C ALA A 78 -0.93 0.86 -8.96
N ILE A 79 -0.25 -0.27 -8.84
CA ILE A 79 1.00 -0.38 -8.08
C ILE A 79 2.09 0.52 -8.69
N GLU A 80 2.25 0.47 -10.00
CA GLU A 80 3.24 1.30 -10.69
C GLU A 80 2.99 2.79 -10.47
N ASN A 81 1.74 3.22 -10.57
CA ASN A 81 1.36 4.61 -10.34
C ASN A 81 1.64 5.03 -8.90
N ASP A 82 1.28 4.19 -7.94
CA ASP A 82 1.50 4.46 -6.53
C ASP A 82 2.99 4.62 -6.22
N VAL A 83 3.80 3.68 -6.69
CA VAL A 83 5.25 3.69 -6.48
C VAL A 83 5.87 4.92 -7.12
N LYS A 84 5.44 5.27 -8.31
CA LYS A 84 5.94 6.45 -9.03
C LYS A 84 5.71 7.73 -8.24
N TRP A 85 4.49 7.94 -7.75
CA TRP A 85 4.15 9.17 -7.02
C TRP A 85 4.78 9.20 -5.64
N MET A 86 4.85 8.06 -4.96
CA MET A 86 5.51 8.00 -3.65
C MET A 86 7.00 8.33 -3.78
N ARG A 87 7.63 7.92 -4.87
CA ARG A 87 9.04 8.24 -5.10
C ARG A 87 9.30 9.73 -5.20
N TYR A 88 8.33 10.49 -5.73
CA TYR A 88 8.45 11.95 -5.79
C TYR A 88 8.34 12.61 -4.42
N VAL A 89 7.52 12.03 -3.54
CA VAL A 89 7.20 12.64 -2.26
C VAL A 89 8.18 12.21 -1.17
N LEU A 90 8.64 10.96 -1.21
CA LEU A 90 9.44 10.36 -0.15
C LEU A 90 10.93 10.47 -0.46
N ASN A 91 11.74 10.61 0.61
CA ASN A 91 13.18 10.47 0.46
C ASN A 91 13.56 9.00 0.31
N ASP A 92 14.84 8.71 0.04
CA ASP A 92 15.29 7.35 -0.23
C ASP A 92 14.98 6.38 0.91
N LYS A 93 15.20 6.80 2.15
CA LYS A 93 14.96 5.95 3.31
C LYS A 93 13.47 5.68 3.49
N GLN A 94 12.65 6.71 3.40
CA GLN A 94 11.19 6.61 3.50
C GLN A 94 10.66 5.71 2.40
N PHE A 95 11.16 5.89 1.19
CA PHE A 95 10.70 5.12 0.03
C PHE A 95 11.00 3.64 0.20
N ARG A 96 12.19 3.29 0.66
CA ARG A 96 12.55 1.89 0.90
C ARG A 96 11.65 1.26 1.97
N THR A 97 11.39 1.99 3.04
CA THR A 97 10.48 1.52 4.09
C THR A 97 9.09 1.33 3.53
N TYR A 98 8.61 2.28 2.74
CA TYR A 98 7.30 2.20 2.11
C TYR A 98 7.18 0.96 1.22
N LEU A 99 8.19 0.68 0.39
CA LEU A 99 8.16 -0.50 -0.49
C LEU A 99 8.07 -1.79 0.31
N THR A 100 8.79 -1.88 1.42
CA THR A 100 8.71 -3.06 2.30
C THR A 100 7.28 -3.24 2.84
N LEU A 101 6.68 -2.15 3.31
CA LEU A 101 5.32 -2.20 3.85
C LEU A 101 4.31 -2.54 2.77
N LEU A 102 4.46 -1.95 1.60
CA LEU A 102 3.57 -2.21 0.47
C LEU A 102 3.63 -3.68 0.05
N ASN A 103 4.83 -4.22 -0.14
CA ASN A 103 4.99 -5.61 -0.54
C ASN A 103 4.42 -6.57 0.49
N THR A 104 4.63 -6.30 1.77
CA THR A 104 4.08 -7.10 2.85
C THR A 104 2.55 -7.10 2.80
N THR A 105 1.95 -5.93 2.62
CA THR A 105 0.50 -5.79 2.54
C THR A 105 -0.06 -6.56 1.35
N LEU A 106 0.53 -6.39 0.18
CA LEU A 106 0.05 -7.06 -1.03
C LEU A 106 0.18 -8.58 -0.93
N ASN A 107 1.28 -9.06 -0.36
CA ASN A 107 1.47 -10.50 -0.15
C ASN A 107 0.46 -11.06 0.85
N ASN A 108 0.22 -10.36 1.95
CA ASN A 108 -0.73 -10.81 2.96
C ASN A 108 -2.15 -10.92 2.42
N ARG A 109 -2.48 -10.06 1.47
CA ARG A 109 -3.81 -10.08 0.84
C ARG A 109 -3.90 -10.99 -0.38
N GLY A 110 -2.78 -11.59 -0.78
CA GLY A 110 -2.73 -12.45 -1.95
C GLY A 110 -2.91 -11.70 -3.28
N ILE A 111 -2.72 -10.39 -3.27
CA ILE A 111 -2.87 -9.55 -4.47
C ILE A 111 -1.63 -9.69 -5.37
N ARG A 112 -0.48 -9.83 -4.75
CA ARG A 112 0.79 -9.94 -5.45
C ARG A 112 1.71 -10.88 -4.70
N GLU A 113 2.37 -11.73 -5.43
CA GLU A 113 3.33 -12.67 -4.89
C GLU A 113 4.77 -12.13 -4.88
#